data_e4eba13bcd98f4b0326e2c9abdd77d7a
#
_entry.id   e4eba13bcd98f4b0326e2c9abdd77d7a
#
_cell.length_a   1.000
_cell.length_b   1.000
_cell.length_c   1.000
_cell.angle_alpha   90.00
_cell.angle_beta   90.00
_cell.angle_gamma   90.00
#
_symmetry.space_group_name_H-M   'P 1'
#
loop_
_entity.id
_entity.type
_entity.pdbx_description
1 polymer ?
#
loop_
_entity_poly.entity_id
_entity_poly.type
_entity_poly.pdbx_seq_one_letter_code
_entity_poly.pdbx_strand_id
1 'polypeptide(L)'
;DEALGKWGKENVLRDVVRVIRMNRPFVLISRFQGNQRDGHGNHQTAGMITPEAFKAAGDPKMFPEQVAQGLRPWQPMKVYIGGQRENEDWNIRVDPGGYSPWLGETYNNFARIGLAFQRSQNSGRLQLSRGPQYGYYKRVGSTVTSAAKEESFFDGIDTTIPGIFKALGRT
;
A
#
# COMPACT_ATOMS: atom_id res chain seq x y z
N ASP A 1 -8.91 -18.58 -3.40
CA ASP A 1 -7.98 -18.04 -4.38
C ASP A 1 -6.88 -19.07 -4.68
N GLU A 2 -6.73 -19.44 -5.95
CA GLU A 2 -5.77 -20.46 -6.39
C GLU A 2 -4.32 -20.08 -6.10
N ALA A 3 -3.97 -18.81 -6.29
CA ALA A 3 -2.61 -18.32 -6.02
C ALA A 3 -2.26 -18.47 -4.53
N LEU A 4 -3.17 -18.10 -3.66
CA LEU A 4 -2.98 -18.23 -2.21
C LEU A 4 -2.86 -19.71 -1.77
N GLY A 5 -3.63 -20.59 -2.40
CA GLY A 5 -3.53 -22.03 -2.17
C GLY A 5 -2.19 -22.62 -2.60
N LYS A 6 -1.67 -22.18 -3.77
CA LYS A 6 -0.37 -22.66 -4.30
C LYS A 6 0.83 -22.11 -3.53
N TRP A 7 0.78 -20.85 -3.11
CA TRP A 7 1.90 -20.22 -2.40
C TRP A 7 1.91 -20.53 -0.90
N GLY A 8 0.73 -20.89 -0.36
CA GLY A 8 0.50 -21.04 1.07
C GLY A 8 0.32 -19.67 1.76
N LYS A 9 -0.85 -19.44 2.32
CA LYS A 9 -1.22 -18.17 2.94
C LYS A 9 -0.21 -17.71 3.98
N GLU A 10 0.23 -18.64 4.84
CA GLU A 10 1.19 -18.34 5.91
C GLU A 10 2.55 -17.93 5.37
N ASN A 11 3.01 -18.55 4.29
CA ASN A 11 4.28 -18.20 3.63
C ASN A 11 4.23 -16.77 3.09
N VAL A 12 3.15 -16.43 2.37
CA VAL A 12 2.99 -15.07 1.82
C VAL A 12 2.91 -14.04 2.93
N LEU A 13 2.12 -14.32 3.99
CA LEU A 13 2.01 -13.42 5.14
C LEU A 13 3.36 -13.23 5.83
N ARG A 14 4.12 -14.29 6.04
CA ARG A 14 5.46 -14.26 6.64
C ARG A 14 6.42 -13.38 5.85
N ASP A 15 6.41 -13.51 4.52
CA ASP A 15 7.30 -12.76 3.66
C ASP A 15 6.93 -11.27 3.64
N VAL A 16 5.65 -10.93 3.58
CA VAL A 16 5.18 -9.54 3.66
C VAL A 16 5.50 -8.93 5.03
N VAL A 17 5.28 -9.65 6.12
CA VAL A 17 5.67 -9.21 7.48
C VAL A 17 7.17 -8.96 7.57
N ARG A 18 7.99 -9.83 6.96
CA ARG A 18 9.44 -9.62 6.90
C ARG A 18 9.79 -8.30 6.22
N VAL A 19 9.21 -8.03 5.06
CA VAL A 19 9.44 -6.79 4.31
C VAL A 19 9.02 -5.55 5.13
N ILE A 20 7.89 -5.62 5.82
CA ILE A 20 7.43 -4.53 6.70
C ILE A 20 8.42 -4.30 7.84
N ARG A 21 8.89 -5.34 8.52
CA ARG A 21 9.87 -5.24 9.61
C ARG A 21 11.23 -4.73 9.15
N MET A 22 11.65 -5.07 7.93
CA MET A 22 12.88 -4.57 7.33
C MET A 22 12.82 -3.09 7.02
N ASN A 23 11.74 -2.64 6.38
CA ASN A 23 11.61 -1.29 5.83
C ASN A 23 10.94 -0.29 6.80
N ARG A 24 10.19 -0.78 7.78
CA ARG A 24 9.47 0.01 8.80
C ARG A 24 8.63 1.16 8.23
N PRO A 25 7.74 0.90 7.27
CA PRO A 25 6.90 1.92 6.68
C PRO A 25 5.87 2.44 7.71
N PHE A 26 5.56 3.72 7.66
CA PHE A 26 4.48 4.31 8.45
C PHE A 26 3.11 3.99 7.88
N VAL A 27 3.03 3.90 6.56
CA VAL A 27 1.79 3.66 5.83
C VAL A 27 1.96 2.47 4.89
N LEU A 28 0.97 1.59 4.89
CA LEU A 28 0.84 0.52 3.90
C LEU A 28 -0.27 0.88 2.92
N ILE A 29 -0.04 0.65 1.65
CA ILE A 29 -1.06 0.83 0.61
C ILE A 29 -1.10 -0.45 -0.23
N SER A 30 -2.25 -1.16 -0.20
CA SER A 30 -2.55 -2.16 -1.20
C SER A 30 -3.28 -1.50 -2.38
N ARG A 31 -2.80 -1.71 -3.60
CA ARG A 31 -3.53 -1.31 -4.79
C ARG A 31 -4.83 -2.10 -4.97
N PHE A 32 -4.88 -3.30 -4.43
CA PHE A 32 -5.93 -4.29 -4.64
C PHE A 32 -6.79 -4.48 -3.38
N GLN A 33 -8.04 -4.89 -3.61
CA GLN A 33 -9.06 -5.02 -2.56
C GLN A 33 -9.09 -6.40 -1.90
N GLY A 34 -8.54 -7.42 -2.56
CA GLY A 34 -8.62 -8.82 -2.11
C GLY A 34 -9.89 -9.54 -2.55
N ASN A 35 -10.50 -9.14 -3.66
CA ASN A 35 -11.73 -9.74 -4.17
C ASN A 35 -11.69 -9.93 -5.70
N GLN A 36 -12.76 -10.46 -6.27
CA GLN A 36 -12.84 -10.76 -7.72
C GLN A 36 -12.67 -9.55 -8.63
N ARG A 37 -12.90 -8.33 -8.16
CA ARG A 37 -12.67 -7.10 -8.94
C ARG A 37 -11.19 -6.87 -9.28
N ASP A 38 -10.30 -7.50 -8.55
CA ASP A 38 -8.85 -7.40 -8.78
C ASP A 38 -8.36 -8.23 -9.97
N GLY A 39 -9.24 -9.00 -10.60
CA GLY A 39 -8.95 -9.83 -11.75
C GLY A 39 -8.35 -11.18 -11.35
N HIS A 40 -7.02 -11.34 -11.47
CA HIS A 40 -6.39 -12.63 -11.18
C HIS A 40 -5.91 -12.79 -9.73
N GLY A 41 -5.62 -14.06 -9.35
CA GLY A 41 -5.36 -14.43 -7.96
C GLY A 41 -4.20 -13.74 -7.28
N ASN A 42 -3.14 -13.37 -8.01
CA ASN A 42 -1.99 -12.65 -7.43
C ASN A 42 -2.40 -11.27 -6.87
N HIS A 43 -3.25 -10.56 -7.59
CA HIS A 43 -3.80 -9.28 -7.14
C HIS A 43 -4.72 -9.45 -5.93
N GLN A 44 -5.60 -10.45 -5.98
CA GLN A 44 -6.50 -10.77 -4.86
C GLN A 44 -5.70 -11.13 -3.60
N THR A 45 -4.65 -11.96 -3.75
CA THR A 45 -3.74 -12.30 -2.65
C THR A 45 -3.13 -11.06 -2.02
N ALA A 46 -2.61 -10.12 -2.82
CA ALA A 46 -2.03 -8.87 -2.30
C ALA A 46 -3.04 -8.06 -1.48
N GLY A 47 -4.29 -7.95 -1.97
CA GLY A 47 -5.37 -7.26 -1.26
C GLY A 47 -5.76 -7.91 0.05
N MET A 48 -5.81 -9.24 0.11
CA MET A 48 -6.16 -9.99 1.32
C MET A 48 -5.05 -9.95 2.37
N ILE A 49 -3.79 -10.12 1.96
CA ILE A 49 -2.65 -10.25 2.87
C ILE A 49 -2.25 -8.90 3.49
N THR A 50 -2.37 -7.79 2.78
CA THR A 50 -1.88 -6.50 3.28
C THR A 50 -2.53 -6.06 4.60
N PRO A 51 -3.87 -6.13 4.81
CA PRO A 51 -4.48 -5.82 6.10
C PRO A 51 -4.12 -6.80 7.22
N GLU A 52 -3.88 -8.07 6.89
CA GLU A 52 -3.42 -9.06 7.88
C GLU A 52 -1.97 -8.77 8.30
N ALA A 53 -1.10 -8.48 7.33
CA ALA A 53 0.29 -8.16 7.58
C ALA A 53 0.46 -6.86 8.40
N PHE A 54 -0.43 -5.87 8.22
CA PHE A 54 -0.49 -4.67 9.05
C PHE A 54 -0.57 -4.99 10.54
N LYS A 55 -1.41 -5.97 10.89
CA LYS A 55 -1.58 -6.40 12.30
C LYS A 55 -0.42 -7.30 12.76
N ALA A 56 -0.04 -8.25 11.92
CA ALA A 56 0.95 -9.26 12.26
C ALA A 56 2.37 -8.69 12.43
N ALA A 57 2.73 -7.64 11.69
CA ALA A 57 4.09 -7.11 11.70
C ALA A 57 4.48 -6.46 13.05
N GLY A 58 3.49 -5.93 13.78
CA GLY A 58 3.68 -5.35 15.12
C GLY A 58 3.73 -6.39 16.23
N ASP A 59 3.23 -7.60 16.00
CA ASP A 59 3.18 -8.65 17.03
C ASP A 59 4.49 -9.48 17.05
N PRO A 60 5.28 -9.44 18.14
CA PRO A 60 6.51 -10.24 18.24
C PRO A 60 6.27 -11.76 18.25
N LYS A 61 5.04 -12.20 18.56
CA LYS A 61 4.67 -13.63 18.57
C LYS A 61 4.40 -14.16 17.17
N MET A 62 4.08 -13.28 16.22
CA MET A 62 3.95 -13.64 14.81
C MET A 62 5.33 -13.73 14.18
N PHE A 63 5.64 -14.90 13.65
CA PHE A 63 6.94 -15.18 13.00
C PHE A 63 8.14 -14.87 13.91
N PRO A 64 8.23 -15.53 15.09
CA PRO A 64 9.26 -15.25 16.10
C PRO A 64 10.69 -15.52 15.58
N GLU A 65 10.84 -16.38 14.58
CA GLU A 65 12.10 -16.63 13.90
C GLU A 65 12.70 -15.39 13.24
N GLN A 66 11.85 -14.47 12.77
CA GLN A 66 12.30 -13.19 12.22
C GLN A 66 12.85 -12.28 13.32
N VAL A 67 12.26 -12.32 14.50
CA VAL A 67 12.73 -11.56 15.67
C VAL A 67 14.06 -12.15 16.15
N ALA A 68 14.17 -13.47 16.20
CA ALA A 68 15.43 -14.17 16.52
C ALA A 68 16.57 -13.85 15.54
N GLN A 69 16.24 -13.55 14.28
CA GLN A 69 17.17 -13.09 13.25
C GLN A 69 17.52 -11.57 13.36
N GLY A 70 17.02 -10.87 14.38
CA GLY A 70 17.34 -9.47 14.63
C GLY A 70 16.36 -8.45 14.02
N LEU A 71 15.29 -8.90 13.35
CA LEU A 71 14.25 -7.99 12.89
C LEU A 71 13.38 -7.54 14.09
N ARG A 72 13.17 -6.24 14.20
CA ARG A 72 12.29 -5.70 15.26
C ARG A 72 10.83 -5.71 14.77
N PRO A 73 9.87 -6.11 15.63
CA PRO A 73 8.46 -5.88 15.35
C PRO A 73 8.22 -4.42 14.98
N TRP A 74 7.39 -4.20 13.97
CA TRP A 74 7.07 -2.88 13.48
C TRP A 74 5.59 -2.75 13.20
N GLN A 75 4.91 -1.85 13.93
CA GLN A 75 3.51 -1.54 13.69
C GLN A 75 3.41 -0.33 12.76
N PRO A 76 3.04 -0.52 11.47
CA PRO A 76 2.68 0.61 10.63
C PRO A 76 1.53 1.40 11.24
N MET A 77 1.45 2.68 10.98
CA MET A 77 0.44 3.55 11.60
C MET A 77 -0.89 3.50 10.87
N LYS A 78 -0.87 3.30 9.54
CA LYS A 78 -2.08 3.20 8.72
C LYS A 78 -1.95 2.15 7.63
N VAL A 79 -3.10 1.60 7.22
CA VAL A 79 -3.20 0.74 6.04
C VAL A 79 -4.43 1.12 5.22
N TYR A 80 -4.21 1.23 3.90
CA TYR A 80 -5.24 1.56 2.92
C TYR A 80 -5.34 0.48 1.85
N ILE A 81 -6.55 0.32 1.30
CA ILE A 81 -6.80 -0.44 0.08
C ILE A 81 -7.32 0.49 -1.02
N GLY A 82 -6.74 0.38 -2.20
CA GLY A 82 -7.13 1.13 -3.38
C GLY A 82 -8.23 0.45 -4.19
N GLY A 83 -8.45 0.95 -5.42
CA GLY A 83 -9.45 0.40 -6.32
C GLY A 83 -10.89 0.69 -5.91
N GLN A 84 -11.11 1.60 -4.97
CA GLN A 84 -12.44 2.11 -4.65
C GLN A 84 -12.96 2.97 -5.80
N ARG A 85 -14.29 3.02 -5.96
CA ARG A 85 -14.96 3.95 -6.87
C ARG A 85 -15.37 5.21 -6.12
N GLU A 86 -15.63 6.27 -6.84
CA GLU A 86 -16.06 7.55 -6.27
C GLU A 86 -17.33 7.45 -5.42
N ASN A 87 -18.27 6.61 -5.83
CA ASN A 87 -19.55 6.37 -5.14
C ASN A 87 -19.48 5.30 -4.04
N GLU A 88 -18.28 4.79 -3.73
CA GLU A 88 -18.06 3.82 -2.65
C GLU A 88 -17.52 4.52 -1.39
N ASP A 89 -17.35 3.75 -0.33
CA ASP A 89 -16.77 4.24 0.92
C ASP A 89 -15.24 4.34 0.78
N TRP A 90 -14.72 5.56 0.77
CA TRP A 90 -13.30 5.88 0.70
C TRP A 90 -12.95 6.98 1.72
N ASN A 91 -11.68 7.05 2.11
CA ASN A 91 -11.17 8.05 3.05
C ASN A 91 -10.30 9.10 2.39
N ILE A 92 -9.54 8.72 1.36
CA ILE A 92 -8.64 9.62 0.65
C ILE A 92 -8.75 9.41 -0.86
N ARG A 93 -8.68 10.52 -1.61
CA ARG A 93 -8.50 10.51 -3.06
C ARG A 93 -7.18 11.17 -3.43
N VAL A 94 -6.51 10.61 -4.42
CA VAL A 94 -5.25 11.14 -4.96
C VAL A 94 -5.43 11.43 -6.44
N ASP A 95 -4.96 12.56 -6.91
CA ASP A 95 -4.97 12.92 -8.32
C ASP A 95 -3.57 12.80 -8.93
N PRO A 96 -3.23 11.70 -9.62
CA PRO A 96 -2.00 11.60 -10.40
C PRO A 96 -2.08 12.31 -11.76
N GLY A 97 -3.20 12.98 -12.08
CA GLY A 97 -3.36 13.79 -13.28
C GLY A 97 -2.65 15.15 -13.23
N GLY A 98 -2.10 15.53 -12.06
CA GLY A 98 -1.33 16.74 -11.90
C GLY A 98 -0.07 16.78 -12.81
N TYR A 99 0.21 17.96 -13.39
CA TYR A 99 1.41 18.15 -14.22
C TYR A 99 2.64 18.35 -13.35
N SER A 100 3.72 17.66 -13.68
CA SER A 100 5.02 17.84 -13.06
C SER A 100 5.98 18.56 -14.02
N PRO A 101 6.43 19.77 -13.70
CA PRO A 101 7.40 20.49 -14.56
C PRO A 101 8.75 19.77 -14.63
N TRP A 102 9.09 18.95 -13.64
CA TRP A 102 10.31 18.15 -13.62
C TRP A 102 10.27 16.97 -14.56
N LEU A 103 9.08 16.37 -14.75
CA LEU A 103 8.87 15.24 -15.65
C LEU A 103 8.48 15.71 -17.05
N GLY A 104 8.06 16.98 -17.23
CA GLY A 104 7.51 17.50 -18.48
C GLY A 104 6.17 16.86 -18.86
N GLU A 105 5.50 16.19 -17.93
CA GLU A 105 4.29 15.42 -18.17
C GLU A 105 3.48 15.29 -16.86
N THR A 106 2.22 14.81 -16.96
CA THR A 106 1.44 14.43 -15.77
C THR A 106 2.01 13.16 -15.13
N TYR A 107 1.89 13.03 -13.82
CA TYR A 107 2.35 11.83 -13.11
C TYR A 107 1.72 10.55 -13.69
N ASN A 108 0.43 10.60 -14.04
CA ASN A 108 -0.28 9.46 -14.60
C ASN A 108 0.27 9.05 -15.99
N ASN A 109 0.51 10.01 -16.87
CA ASN A 109 1.03 9.71 -18.20
C ASN A 109 2.48 9.21 -18.12
N PHE A 110 3.30 9.81 -17.25
CA PHE A 110 4.66 9.34 -16.99
C PHE A 110 4.67 7.90 -16.48
N ALA A 111 3.80 7.56 -15.51
CA ALA A 111 3.66 6.20 -15.02
C ALA A 111 3.20 5.21 -16.11
N ARG A 112 2.32 5.64 -17.01
CA ARG A 112 1.86 4.81 -18.14
C ARG A 112 2.98 4.49 -19.15
N ILE A 113 3.93 5.39 -19.34
CA ILE A 113 5.12 5.10 -20.16
C ILE A 113 5.87 3.91 -19.58
N GLY A 114 6.12 3.90 -18.26
CA GLY A 114 6.72 2.76 -17.59
C GLY A 114 5.89 1.48 -17.67
N LEU A 115 4.57 1.60 -17.46
CA LEU A 115 3.65 0.47 -17.51
C LEU A 115 3.61 -0.18 -18.91
N ALA A 116 3.82 0.58 -19.98
CA ALA A 116 3.82 0.09 -21.36
C ALA A 116 4.93 -0.94 -21.64
N PHE A 117 5.98 -1.00 -20.81
CA PHE A 117 7.01 -2.04 -20.90
C PHE A 117 6.53 -3.41 -20.41
N GLN A 118 5.44 -3.48 -19.66
CA GLN A 118 4.84 -4.74 -19.18
C GLN A 118 3.97 -5.40 -20.26
N ARG A 119 4.61 -5.84 -21.33
CA ARG A 119 3.93 -6.36 -22.53
C ARG A 119 3.10 -7.61 -22.27
N SER A 120 3.53 -8.48 -21.36
CA SER A 120 2.82 -9.69 -20.96
C SER A 120 1.46 -9.41 -20.32
N GLN A 121 1.25 -8.22 -19.77
CA GLN A 121 0.01 -7.78 -19.14
C GLN A 121 -0.88 -6.96 -20.10
N ASN A 122 -0.60 -6.99 -21.41
CA ASN A 122 -1.29 -6.18 -22.42
C ASN A 122 -1.31 -4.66 -22.11
N SER A 123 -0.32 -4.19 -21.37
CA SER A 123 -0.22 -2.78 -20.92
C SER A 123 0.44 -1.86 -21.96
N GLY A 124 0.80 -2.40 -23.14
CA GLY A 124 1.55 -1.68 -24.18
C GLY A 124 0.74 -0.65 -24.99
N ARG A 125 -0.56 -0.50 -24.72
CA ARG A 125 -1.39 0.52 -25.36
C ARG A 125 -1.40 1.78 -24.50
N LEU A 126 -0.54 2.73 -24.84
CA LEU A 126 -0.50 4.02 -24.21
C LEU A 126 -1.69 4.87 -24.63
N GLN A 127 -2.66 5.04 -23.75
CA GLN A 127 -3.69 6.07 -23.89
C GLN A 127 -3.35 7.21 -22.93
N LEU A 128 -2.96 8.35 -23.47
CA LEU A 128 -2.72 9.55 -22.67
C LEU A 128 -4.05 10.07 -22.13
N SER A 129 -4.05 10.42 -20.85
CA SER A 129 -5.19 11.03 -20.17
C SER A 129 -4.94 12.52 -19.99
N ARG A 130 -6.00 13.32 -20.09
CA ARG A 130 -5.99 14.75 -19.78
C ARG A 130 -6.93 15.02 -18.60
N GLY A 131 -6.55 15.99 -17.76
CA GLY A 131 -7.32 16.38 -16.59
C GLY A 131 -7.17 15.44 -15.39
N PRO A 132 -7.96 15.66 -14.34
CA PRO A 132 -7.89 14.89 -13.09
C PRO A 132 -8.12 13.38 -13.30
N GLN A 133 -7.36 12.57 -12.60
CA GLN A 133 -7.41 11.10 -12.67
C GLN A 133 -7.45 10.52 -11.26
N TYR A 134 -8.56 10.68 -10.55
CA TYR A 134 -8.65 10.32 -9.16
C TYR A 134 -8.54 8.80 -8.91
N GLY A 135 -7.61 8.44 -8.01
CA GLY A 135 -7.57 7.15 -7.34
C GLY A 135 -8.17 7.27 -5.94
N TYR A 136 -9.07 6.36 -5.57
CA TYR A 136 -9.76 6.38 -4.28
C TYR A 136 -9.29 5.23 -3.40
N TYR A 137 -9.04 5.51 -2.12
CA TYR A 137 -8.50 4.56 -1.15
C TYR A 137 -9.34 4.55 0.11
N LYS A 138 -9.59 3.34 0.64
CA LYS A 138 -10.25 3.12 1.92
C LYS A 138 -9.22 2.78 2.98
N ARG A 139 -9.26 3.51 4.10
CA ARG A 139 -8.48 3.15 5.29
C ARG A 139 -9.12 1.96 5.99
N VAL A 140 -8.40 0.86 6.09
CA VAL A 140 -8.88 -0.40 6.71
C VAL A 140 -8.21 -0.69 8.04
N GLY A 141 -7.25 0.11 8.45
CA GLY A 141 -6.62 0.07 9.77
C GLY A 141 -5.84 1.34 10.07
N SER A 142 -5.85 1.73 11.34
CA SER A 142 -5.09 2.88 11.85
C SER A 142 -4.78 2.70 13.33
N THR A 143 -3.59 3.13 13.74
CA THR A 143 -3.17 3.27 15.15
C THR A 143 -3.14 4.73 15.58
N VAL A 144 -3.45 5.66 14.67
CA VAL A 144 -3.52 7.10 14.94
C VAL A 144 -4.92 7.63 14.64
N THR A 145 -5.28 8.71 15.31
CA THR A 145 -6.54 9.42 15.07
C THR A 145 -6.47 10.13 13.71
N SER A 146 -7.51 9.97 12.92
CA SER A 146 -7.62 10.58 11.60
C SER A 146 -9.08 10.92 11.27
N ALA A 147 -9.29 11.96 10.49
CA ALA A 147 -10.61 12.34 9.99
C ALA A 147 -11.24 11.24 9.11
N ALA A 148 -12.55 11.32 8.91
CA ALA A 148 -13.26 10.42 7.99
C ALA A 148 -12.81 10.62 6.53
N LYS A 149 -12.53 11.86 6.14
CA LYS A 149 -11.89 12.24 4.87
C LYS A 149 -10.52 12.84 5.17
N GLU A 150 -9.54 12.43 4.41
CA GLU A 150 -8.13 12.77 4.60
C GLU A 150 -7.56 13.43 3.35
N GLU A 151 -6.64 14.37 3.53
CA GLU A 151 -5.95 15.06 2.45
C GLU A 151 -4.64 14.35 2.09
N SER A 152 -4.03 13.66 3.06
CA SER A 152 -2.79 12.93 2.91
C SER A 152 -2.86 11.56 3.59
N PHE A 153 -2.18 10.56 3.02
CA PHE A 153 -1.96 9.27 3.69
C PHE A 153 -1.26 9.41 5.04
N PHE A 154 -0.60 10.56 5.27
CA PHE A 154 0.15 10.84 6.50
C PHE A 154 -0.62 11.70 7.51
N ASP A 155 -1.89 12.05 7.26
CA ASP A 155 -2.69 12.81 8.24
C ASP A 155 -2.70 12.11 9.61
N GLY A 156 -2.42 12.89 10.67
CA GLY A 156 -2.28 12.38 12.04
C GLY A 156 -0.94 11.67 12.33
N ILE A 157 -0.01 11.63 11.39
CA ILE A 157 1.34 11.08 11.58
C ILE A 157 2.35 12.24 11.63
N ASP A 158 3.16 12.26 12.68
CA ASP A 158 4.27 13.22 12.77
C ASP A 158 5.41 12.80 11.82
N THR A 159 5.47 13.45 10.66
CA THR A 159 6.50 13.21 9.63
C THR A 159 7.70 14.16 9.75
N THR A 160 7.80 14.94 10.82
CA THR A 160 9.00 15.72 11.10
C THR A 160 10.19 14.81 11.41
N ILE A 161 11.41 15.32 11.24
CA ILE A 161 12.62 14.54 11.56
C ILE A 161 12.57 14.03 13.01
N PRO A 162 12.26 14.85 14.05
CA PRO A 162 12.12 14.37 15.42
C PRO A 162 11.01 13.30 15.57
N GLY A 163 9.85 13.48 14.91
CA GLY A 163 8.75 12.53 14.93
C GLY A 163 9.13 11.17 14.35
N ILE A 164 9.84 11.18 13.22
CA ILE A 164 10.37 9.97 12.59
C ILE A 164 11.37 9.26 13.53
N PHE A 165 12.32 10.00 14.11
CA PHE A 165 13.29 9.42 15.05
C PHE A 165 12.60 8.80 16.27
N LYS A 166 11.63 9.50 16.85
CA LYS A 166 10.82 9.00 17.97
C LYS A 166 10.09 7.69 17.60
N ALA A 167 9.44 7.67 16.44
CA ALA A 167 8.74 6.47 15.96
C ALA A 167 9.68 5.28 15.74
N LEU A 168 10.92 5.53 15.30
CA LEU A 168 11.97 4.52 15.13
C LEU A 168 12.64 4.08 16.44
N GLY A 169 12.24 4.66 17.60
CA GLY A 169 12.87 4.40 18.89
C GLY A 169 14.32 4.89 18.97
N ARG A 170 14.60 6.01 18.29
CA ARG A 170 15.90 6.71 18.33
C ARG A 170 15.68 8.08 18.99
N THR A 171 16.51 8.42 19.92
CA THR A 171 16.56 9.74 20.58
C THR A 171 17.69 10.55 20.01
#